data_5c08f39410ec0fbe7f4381330b92cd7c
#
_entry.id   5c08f39410ec0fbe7f4381330b92cd7c
#
_cell.length_a   1.000
_cell.length_b   1.000
_cell.length_c   1.000
_cell.angle_alpha   90.00
_cell.angle_beta   90.00
_cell.angle_gamma   90.00
#
_symmetry.space_group_name_H-M   'P 1'
#
loop_
_entity.id
_entity.type
_entity.pdbx_description
1 polymer ?
#
loop_
_entity_poly.entity_id
_entity_poly.type
_entity_poly.pdbx_seq_one_letter_code
_entity_poly.pdbx_strand_id
1 'polypeptide(L)'
;MNGQGVYNLPLGDRLALRAVAFYDRQGGFIDQVAGTRNVGDSARFRSAGVVRENGVVVSGSRGGFQAGADLSGVTFLDAEALVEDDVNDTTYSGGRVSALFESDDNWRAHASYMRQQIESEGVFFGDPSLDDYEIQRFSDDNIEDEFDNLSWTIEGTLGSLEAVYAGAFTDRTTEQ
;
A
#
# COMPACT_ATOMS: atom_id res chain seq x y z
N MET A 1 -14.99 0.69 8.94
CA MET A 1 -15.26 -0.02 10.23
C MET A 1 -13.94 -0.16 10.96
N ASN A 2 -13.86 0.22 12.23
CA ASN A 2 -12.64 0.08 12.99
C ASN A 2 -12.87 -0.58 14.36
N GLY A 3 -11.84 -1.23 14.88
CA GLY A 3 -11.84 -1.84 16.19
C GLY A 3 -10.43 -2.02 16.73
N GLN A 4 -10.25 -1.81 18.03
CA GLN A 4 -8.99 -2.03 18.72
C GLN A 4 -9.22 -2.71 20.05
N GLY A 5 -8.42 -3.74 20.33
CA GLY A 5 -8.40 -4.41 21.63
C GLY A 5 -7.03 -4.25 22.30
N VAL A 6 -7.04 -4.01 23.61
CA VAL A 6 -5.82 -3.92 24.43
C VAL A 6 -5.99 -4.78 25.67
N TYR A 7 -4.98 -5.62 25.92
CA TYR A 7 -4.94 -6.45 27.11
C TYR A 7 -3.60 -6.29 27.83
N ASN A 8 -3.66 -6.01 29.12
CA ASN A 8 -2.48 -5.90 29.99
C ASN A 8 -2.51 -7.05 31.01
N LEU A 9 -1.40 -7.77 31.13
CA LEU A 9 -1.25 -8.91 32.00
C LEU A 9 -0.02 -8.71 32.89
N PRO A 10 -0.20 -8.31 34.15
CA PRO A 10 0.88 -8.34 35.11
C PRO A 10 1.19 -9.79 35.51
N LEU A 11 2.44 -10.18 35.46
CA LEU A 11 2.96 -11.50 35.83
C LEU A 11 3.89 -11.36 37.04
N GLY A 12 3.29 -11.06 38.20
CA GLY A 12 4.01 -10.73 39.42
C GLY A 12 4.48 -9.28 39.47
N ASP A 13 5.48 -9.02 40.33
CA ASP A 13 5.92 -7.65 40.64
C ASP A 13 6.96 -7.11 39.63
N ARG A 14 7.51 -7.97 38.76
CA ARG A 14 8.65 -7.64 37.91
C ARG A 14 8.43 -7.84 36.41
N LEU A 15 7.34 -8.49 36.02
CA LEU A 15 7.03 -8.79 34.63
C LEU A 15 5.62 -8.34 34.28
N ALA A 16 5.49 -7.59 33.22
CA ALA A 16 4.22 -7.23 32.62
C ALA A 16 4.22 -7.50 31.13
N LEU A 17 3.11 -8.02 30.63
CA LEU A 17 2.85 -8.20 29.21
C LEU A 17 1.73 -7.29 28.77
N ARG A 18 1.81 -6.84 27.54
CA ARG A 18 0.75 -6.09 26.87
C ARG A 18 0.55 -6.63 25.46
N ALA A 19 -0.70 -6.93 25.13
CA ALA A 19 -1.11 -7.27 23.77
C ALA A 19 -2.07 -6.21 23.24
N VAL A 20 -1.91 -5.85 21.99
CA VAL A 20 -2.78 -4.96 21.22
C VAL A 20 -3.11 -5.65 19.92
N ALA A 21 -4.37 -5.61 19.52
CA ALA A 21 -4.81 -5.99 18.18
C ALA A 21 -5.68 -4.88 17.62
N PHE A 22 -5.57 -4.63 16.33
CA PHE A 22 -6.37 -3.61 15.66
C PHE A 22 -6.79 -4.08 14.27
N TYR A 23 -7.90 -3.55 13.84
CA TYR A 23 -8.46 -3.69 12.50
C TYR A 23 -9.16 -2.39 12.14
N ASP A 24 -8.85 -1.83 10.97
CA ASP A 24 -9.50 -0.65 10.43
C ASP A 24 -9.72 -0.85 8.93
N ARG A 25 -10.97 -0.78 8.50
CA ARG A 25 -11.32 -0.78 7.08
C ARG A 25 -11.94 0.56 6.72
N GLN A 26 -11.31 1.23 5.79
CA GLN A 26 -11.77 2.47 5.16
C GLN A 26 -12.43 2.09 3.84
N GLY A 27 -13.67 2.52 3.64
CA GLY A 27 -14.38 2.29 2.38
C GLY A 27 -13.78 3.10 1.24
N GLY A 28 -13.90 2.59 0.05
CA GLY A 28 -13.54 3.28 -1.18
C GLY A 28 -14.45 4.47 -1.47
N PHE A 29 -14.13 5.17 -2.54
CA PHE A 29 -14.90 6.31 -3.07
C PHE A 29 -14.62 6.54 -4.57
N ILE A 30 -13.88 5.65 -5.20
CA ILE A 30 -13.59 5.68 -6.64
C ILE A 30 -14.36 4.54 -7.29
N ASP A 31 -15.10 4.83 -8.34
CA ASP A 31 -15.87 3.86 -9.09
C ASP A 31 -15.10 3.45 -10.35
N GLN A 32 -14.94 2.16 -10.55
CA GLN A 32 -14.42 1.57 -11.76
C GLN A 32 -15.56 1.45 -12.77
N VAL A 33 -15.52 2.25 -13.83
CA VAL A 33 -16.58 2.26 -14.85
C VAL A 33 -16.19 1.45 -16.09
N ALA A 34 -17.23 0.99 -16.79
CA ALA A 34 -17.07 0.26 -18.05
C ALA A 34 -16.37 1.11 -19.11
N GLY A 35 -15.59 0.44 -19.94
CA GLY A 35 -14.98 1.09 -21.10
C GLY A 35 -14.16 0.13 -21.93
N THR A 36 -13.89 0.57 -23.14
CA THR A 36 -13.05 -0.15 -24.10
C THR A 36 -11.91 0.73 -24.56
N ARG A 37 -10.75 0.16 -24.71
CA ARG A 37 -9.60 0.87 -25.25
C ARG A 37 -8.83 0.01 -26.23
N ASN A 38 -8.37 0.64 -27.30
CA ASN A 38 -7.49 -0.02 -28.27
C ASN A 38 -6.11 0.64 -28.31
N VAL A 39 -5.18 0.02 -29.02
CA VAL A 39 -3.81 0.55 -29.16
C VAL A 39 -3.77 1.94 -29.74
N GLY A 40 -4.73 2.29 -30.62
CA GLY A 40 -4.84 3.62 -31.23
C GLY A 40 -5.09 4.74 -30.22
N ASP A 41 -5.72 4.42 -29.09
CA ASP A 41 -6.06 5.39 -28.03
C ASP A 41 -4.87 5.61 -27.07
N SER A 42 -3.84 4.76 -27.12
CA SER A 42 -2.67 4.88 -26.27
C SER A 42 -1.89 6.16 -26.55
N ALA A 43 -1.46 6.86 -25.48
CA ALA A 43 -0.56 8.00 -25.59
C ALA A 43 0.77 7.72 -26.30
N ARG A 44 1.20 6.46 -26.28
CA ARG A 44 2.44 5.99 -26.94
C ARG A 44 2.25 5.64 -28.42
N PHE A 45 1.01 5.36 -28.82
CA PHE A 45 0.70 5.02 -30.20
C PHE A 45 0.21 6.25 -30.95
N ARG A 46 0.70 6.41 -32.19
CA ARG A 46 0.18 7.38 -33.16
C ARG A 46 0.29 6.78 -34.53
N SER A 47 -0.81 6.72 -35.25
CA SER A 47 -0.81 6.30 -36.64
C SER A 47 0.03 7.25 -37.50
N ALA A 48 0.66 6.72 -38.53
CA ALA A 48 1.35 7.57 -39.51
C ALA A 48 0.38 8.56 -40.15
N GLY A 49 0.79 9.81 -40.32
CA GLY A 49 -0.02 10.88 -40.91
C GLY A 49 -0.92 11.63 -39.94
N VAL A 50 -1.07 11.17 -38.68
CA VAL A 50 -1.82 11.91 -37.63
C VAL A 50 -1.06 13.19 -37.29
N VAL A 51 -1.78 14.30 -37.15
CA VAL A 51 -1.23 15.58 -36.70
C VAL A 51 -1.32 15.64 -35.19
N ARG A 52 -0.18 15.89 -34.52
CA ARG A 52 -0.11 16.08 -33.07
C ARG A 52 -0.68 17.45 -32.67
N GLU A 53 -1.00 17.65 -31.42
CA GLU A 53 -1.48 18.94 -30.89
C GLU A 53 -0.54 20.13 -31.21
N ASN A 54 0.77 19.86 -31.30
CA ASN A 54 1.78 20.85 -31.67
C ASN A 54 1.88 21.09 -33.20
N GLY A 55 0.97 20.54 -34.00
CA GLY A 55 0.93 20.68 -35.44
C GLY A 55 1.92 19.81 -36.23
N VAL A 56 2.70 18.98 -35.56
CA VAL A 56 3.68 18.11 -36.22
C VAL A 56 3.05 16.81 -36.68
N VAL A 57 3.24 16.46 -37.95
CA VAL A 57 2.77 15.19 -38.51
C VAL A 57 3.60 14.03 -37.99
N VAL A 58 2.93 12.96 -37.56
CA VAL A 58 3.58 11.71 -37.18
C VAL A 58 4.06 10.98 -38.42
N SER A 59 5.37 10.79 -38.56
CA SER A 59 5.95 9.98 -39.65
C SER A 59 6.10 8.53 -39.19
N GLY A 60 5.97 7.57 -40.16
CA GLY A 60 6.17 6.15 -39.89
C GLY A 60 7.57 5.79 -39.36
N SER A 61 8.58 6.67 -39.58
CA SER A 61 9.94 6.50 -39.10
C SER A 61 10.25 7.14 -37.76
N ARG A 62 9.39 8.10 -37.28
CA ARG A 62 9.66 8.91 -36.09
C ARG A 62 8.49 9.01 -35.12
N GLY A 63 7.36 8.36 -35.42
CA GLY A 63 6.15 8.45 -34.62
C GLY A 63 6.14 7.58 -33.36
N GLY A 64 7.25 6.94 -33.04
CA GLY A 64 7.35 5.90 -32.06
C GLY A 64 7.35 4.52 -32.73
N PHE A 65 7.67 3.48 -31.98
CA PHE A 65 7.81 2.13 -32.54
C PHE A 65 6.51 1.54 -33.10
N GLN A 66 5.36 2.11 -32.74
CA GLN A 66 4.02 1.65 -33.17
C GLN A 66 3.44 2.49 -34.33
N ALA A 67 4.13 3.56 -34.73
CA ALA A 67 3.63 4.41 -35.82
C ALA A 67 3.65 3.64 -37.15
N GLY A 68 2.51 3.60 -37.82
CA GLY A 68 2.33 2.84 -39.07
C GLY A 68 2.19 1.33 -38.89
N ALA A 69 2.04 0.84 -37.65
CA ALA A 69 1.76 -0.58 -37.40
C ALA A 69 0.39 -0.98 -38.00
N ASP A 70 0.29 -2.23 -38.47
CA ASP A 70 -0.98 -2.83 -38.85
C ASP A 70 -1.77 -3.21 -37.59
N LEU A 71 -2.93 -2.61 -37.40
CA LEU A 71 -3.81 -2.83 -36.23
C LEU A 71 -4.96 -3.80 -36.53
N SER A 72 -4.98 -4.45 -37.70
CA SER A 72 -6.08 -5.32 -38.12
C SER A 72 -6.30 -6.54 -37.22
N GLY A 73 -5.28 -6.96 -36.47
CA GLY A 73 -5.31 -8.10 -35.54
C GLY A 73 -5.31 -7.70 -34.05
N VAL A 74 -5.46 -6.41 -33.74
CA VAL A 74 -5.40 -5.94 -32.34
C VAL A 74 -6.69 -6.25 -31.60
N THR A 75 -6.57 -6.83 -30.42
CA THR A 75 -7.67 -7.03 -29.50
C THR A 75 -7.95 -5.74 -28.73
N PHE A 76 -9.22 -5.37 -28.63
CA PHE A 76 -9.66 -4.32 -27.71
C PHE A 76 -9.56 -4.82 -26.27
N LEU A 77 -9.10 -3.97 -25.39
CA LEU A 77 -9.24 -4.17 -23.95
C LEU A 77 -10.63 -3.74 -23.53
N ASP A 78 -11.24 -4.52 -22.66
CA ASP A 78 -12.58 -4.29 -22.16
C ASP A 78 -12.53 -4.34 -20.63
N ALA A 79 -13.01 -3.29 -19.98
CA ALA A 79 -13.08 -3.15 -18.55
C ALA A 79 -14.41 -3.61 -17.95
N GLU A 80 -15.34 -4.17 -18.74
CA GLU A 80 -16.67 -4.57 -18.27
C GLU A 80 -16.61 -5.56 -17.10
N ALA A 81 -15.63 -6.46 -17.11
CA ALA A 81 -15.46 -7.44 -16.04
C ALA A 81 -14.87 -6.85 -14.74
N LEU A 82 -14.40 -5.62 -14.79
CA LEU A 82 -13.77 -4.90 -13.68
C LEU A 82 -14.65 -3.77 -13.13
N VAL A 83 -15.89 -3.65 -13.62
CA VAL A 83 -16.83 -2.63 -13.14
C VAL A 83 -17.20 -2.93 -11.69
N GLU A 84 -16.90 -1.98 -10.82
CA GLU A 84 -17.13 -2.08 -9.38
C GLU A 84 -17.22 -0.68 -8.77
N ASP A 85 -18.11 -0.50 -7.80
CA ASP A 85 -18.22 0.72 -7.02
C ASP A 85 -17.21 0.70 -5.86
N ASP A 86 -16.69 1.87 -5.49
CA ASP A 86 -15.84 2.07 -4.32
C ASP A 86 -14.55 1.21 -4.31
N VAL A 87 -13.89 1.02 -5.47
CA VAL A 87 -12.78 0.08 -5.69
C VAL A 87 -11.51 0.39 -4.90
N ASN A 88 -11.39 1.53 -4.25
CA ASN A 88 -10.17 1.94 -3.56
C ASN A 88 -10.27 1.81 -2.04
N ASP A 89 -10.88 0.75 -1.56
CA ASP A 89 -10.91 0.51 -0.13
C ASP A 89 -9.52 0.13 0.42
N THR A 90 -9.33 0.37 1.70
CA THR A 90 -8.06 0.06 2.37
C THR A 90 -8.32 -0.57 3.73
N THR A 91 -7.68 -1.69 3.97
CA THR A 91 -7.74 -2.41 5.23
C THR A 91 -6.38 -2.38 5.92
N TYR A 92 -6.39 -1.95 7.18
CA TYR A 92 -5.26 -2.01 8.09
C TYR A 92 -5.55 -3.06 9.15
N SER A 93 -4.69 -4.02 9.31
CA SER A 93 -4.80 -5.02 10.37
C SER A 93 -3.45 -5.26 11.03
N GLY A 94 -3.46 -5.68 12.29
CA GLY A 94 -2.21 -5.96 12.94
C GLY A 94 -2.32 -6.13 14.45
N GLY A 95 -1.14 -6.30 15.04
CA GLY A 95 -1.03 -6.43 16.47
C GLY A 95 0.37 -6.17 16.99
N ARG A 96 0.44 -5.95 18.29
CA ARG A 96 1.69 -5.76 19.02
C ARG A 96 1.65 -6.52 20.33
N VAL A 97 2.74 -7.22 20.61
CA VAL A 97 2.99 -7.80 21.92
C VAL A 97 4.23 -7.14 22.50
N SER A 98 4.14 -6.71 23.76
CA SER A 98 5.24 -6.09 24.47
C SER A 98 5.44 -6.76 25.83
N ALA A 99 6.68 -6.84 26.25
CA ALA A 99 7.08 -7.33 27.57
C ALA A 99 7.92 -6.26 28.26
N LEU A 100 7.61 -5.99 29.50
CA LEU A 100 8.41 -5.17 30.41
C LEU A 100 8.90 -6.03 31.55
N PHE A 101 10.21 -6.04 31.78
CA PHE A 101 10.84 -6.74 32.90
C PHE A 101 11.66 -5.76 33.72
N GLU A 102 11.49 -5.79 35.04
CA GLU A 102 12.25 -5.04 36.02
C GLU A 102 13.03 -6.00 36.89
N SER A 103 14.35 -5.98 36.76
CA SER A 103 15.22 -6.89 37.53
C SER A 103 15.26 -6.53 39.00
N ASP A 104 15.45 -5.26 39.27
CA ASP A 104 15.50 -4.62 40.56
C ASP A 104 15.23 -3.10 40.35
N ASP A 105 15.52 -2.30 41.34
CA ASP A 105 15.33 -0.83 41.23
C ASP A 105 16.28 -0.16 40.22
N ASN A 106 17.24 -0.90 39.67
CA ASN A 106 18.33 -0.36 38.86
C ASN A 106 18.25 -0.70 37.38
N TRP A 107 17.57 -1.81 36.99
CA TRP A 107 17.53 -2.26 35.60
C TRP A 107 16.12 -2.58 35.10
N ARG A 108 15.82 -2.08 33.94
CA ARG A 108 14.56 -2.33 33.23
C ARG A 108 14.84 -2.75 31.78
N ALA A 109 14.13 -3.75 31.31
CA ALA A 109 14.18 -4.20 29.93
C ALA A 109 12.77 -4.18 29.34
N HIS A 110 12.63 -3.62 28.17
CA HIS A 110 11.41 -3.62 27.38
C HIS A 110 11.69 -4.25 26.02
N ALA A 111 10.82 -5.15 25.58
CA ALA A 111 10.84 -5.68 24.23
C ALA A 111 9.43 -5.62 23.63
N SER A 112 9.35 -5.36 22.33
CA SER A 112 8.09 -5.25 21.61
C SER A 112 8.23 -5.86 20.24
N TYR A 113 7.28 -6.70 19.85
CA TYR A 113 7.09 -7.18 18.50
C TYR A 113 5.76 -6.67 17.95
N MET A 114 5.79 -6.13 16.75
CA MET A 114 4.62 -5.63 16.02
C MET A 114 4.60 -6.23 14.63
N ARG A 115 3.43 -6.69 14.19
CA ARG A 115 3.13 -7.00 12.80
C ARG A 115 1.93 -6.17 12.36
N GLN A 116 2.04 -5.59 11.17
CA GLN A 116 0.98 -4.84 10.50
C GLN A 116 0.88 -5.31 9.06
N GLN A 117 -0.34 -5.41 8.58
CA GLN A 117 -0.67 -5.66 7.18
C GLN A 117 -1.58 -4.53 6.69
N ILE A 118 -1.30 -4.03 5.50
CA ILE A 118 -2.10 -3.05 4.78
C ILE A 118 -2.47 -3.70 3.45
N GLU A 119 -3.75 -3.80 3.20
CA GLU A 119 -4.31 -4.22 1.92
C GLU A 119 -5.06 -3.02 1.34
N SER A 120 -4.70 -2.62 0.13
CA SER A 120 -5.36 -1.52 -0.56
C SER A 120 -5.66 -1.94 -1.99
N GLU A 121 -6.90 -1.80 -2.39
CA GLU A 121 -7.35 -2.04 -3.74
C GLU A 121 -7.43 -0.71 -4.50
N GLY A 122 -7.23 -0.79 -5.82
CA GLY A 122 -7.42 0.35 -6.70
C GLY A 122 -6.45 1.51 -6.49
N VAL A 123 -6.88 2.67 -6.90
CA VAL A 123 -6.10 3.91 -6.89
C VAL A 123 -6.89 5.04 -6.23
N PHE A 124 -6.19 6.08 -5.77
CA PHE A 124 -6.78 7.23 -5.06
C PHE A 124 -6.92 8.47 -5.94
N PHE A 125 -7.10 8.29 -7.26
CA PHE A 125 -7.34 9.39 -8.20
C PHE A 125 -8.35 8.97 -9.25
N GLY A 126 -9.20 9.91 -9.68
CA GLY A 126 -10.14 9.74 -10.79
C GLY A 126 -9.53 10.15 -12.13
N ASP A 127 -10.13 9.72 -13.21
CA ASP A 127 -9.79 10.19 -14.56
C ASP A 127 -10.56 11.49 -14.86
N PRO A 128 -9.85 12.62 -15.09
CA PRO A 128 -10.51 13.90 -15.33
C PRO A 128 -11.31 13.95 -16.64
N SER A 129 -11.29 12.91 -17.46
CA SER A 129 -12.11 12.77 -18.67
C SER A 129 -13.45 12.06 -18.44
N LEU A 130 -13.66 11.53 -17.24
CA LEU A 130 -14.86 10.86 -16.76
C LEU A 130 -15.60 11.76 -15.75
N ASP A 131 -16.65 11.24 -15.12
CA ASP A 131 -17.32 11.94 -14.04
C ASP A 131 -16.46 11.95 -12.76
N ASP A 132 -16.88 12.75 -11.77
CA ASP A 132 -16.15 12.87 -10.50
C ASP A 132 -16.03 11.51 -9.80
N TYR A 133 -14.82 11.15 -9.39
CA TYR A 133 -14.48 9.89 -8.72
C TYR A 133 -14.61 8.63 -9.58
N GLU A 134 -14.65 8.75 -10.89
CA GLU A 134 -14.62 7.62 -11.79
C GLU A 134 -13.24 7.35 -12.37
N ILE A 135 -12.96 6.07 -12.61
CA ILE A 135 -11.75 5.61 -13.30
C ILE A 135 -12.07 4.46 -14.26
N GLN A 136 -11.27 4.36 -15.31
CA GLN A 136 -11.37 3.30 -16.30
C GLN A 136 -10.03 2.56 -16.38
N ARG A 137 -9.98 1.37 -15.78
CA ARG A 137 -8.78 0.54 -15.71
C ARG A 137 -9.03 -0.79 -16.38
N PHE A 138 -7.98 -1.40 -16.87
CA PHE A 138 -7.99 -2.64 -17.64
C PHE A 138 -7.17 -3.76 -16.99
N SER A 139 -6.81 -3.57 -15.73
CA SER A 139 -6.15 -4.53 -14.86
C SER A 139 -6.48 -4.19 -13.42
N ASP A 140 -6.52 -5.21 -12.58
CA ASP A 140 -6.58 -5.01 -11.14
C ASP A 140 -5.28 -4.37 -10.64
N ASP A 141 -5.41 -3.53 -9.63
CA ASP A 141 -4.29 -2.93 -8.89
C ASP A 141 -4.51 -3.18 -7.41
N ASN A 142 -3.69 -4.04 -6.85
CA ASN A 142 -3.72 -4.35 -5.43
C ASN A 142 -2.35 -4.03 -4.84
N ILE A 143 -2.35 -3.49 -3.64
CA ILE A 143 -1.15 -3.25 -2.86
C ILE A 143 -1.29 -4.04 -1.57
N GLU A 144 -0.36 -4.95 -1.34
CA GLU A 144 -0.19 -5.61 -0.06
C GLU A 144 1.14 -5.16 0.55
N ASP A 145 1.07 -4.66 1.79
CA ASP A 145 2.24 -4.20 2.52
C ASP A 145 2.27 -4.86 3.90
N GLU A 146 3.25 -5.72 4.11
CA GLU A 146 3.50 -6.38 5.38
C GLU A 146 4.71 -5.74 6.07
N PHE A 147 4.56 -5.45 7.35
CA PHE A 147 5.58 -4.84 8.17
C PHE A 147 5.73 -5.57 9.50
N ASP A 148 6.92 -6.08 9.76
CA ASP A 148 7.32 -6.70 11.01
C ASP A 148 8.40 -5.87 11.70
N ASN A 149 8.21 -5.60 12.99
CA ASN A 149 9.19 -4.87 13.79
C ASN A 149 9.40 -5.52 15.15
N LEU A 150 10.63 -5.85 15.43
CA LEU A 150 11.09 -6.25 16.77
C LEU A 150 11.98 -5.12 17.33
N SER A 151 11.64 -4.60 18.50
CA SER A 151 12.41 -3.57 19.17
C SER A 151 12.67 -3.93 20.62
N TRP A 152 13.78 -3.44 21.17
CA TRP A 152 14.12 -3.61 22.57
C TRP A 152 14.86 -2.42 23.12
N THR A 153 14.69 -2.21 24.42
CA THR A 153 15.43 -1.22 25.20
C THR A 153 15.81 -1.83 26.54
N ILE A 154 17.05 -1.68 26.94
CA ILE A 154 17.55 -2.06 28.26
C ILE A 154 18.14 -0.80 28.85
N GLU A 155 17.70 -0.43 30.03
CA GLU A 155 18.18 0.76 30.75
C GLU A 155 18.45 0.45 32.20
N GLY A 156 19.41 1.14 32.76
CA GLY A 156 19.79 0.96 34.15
C GLY A 156 20.98 1.78 34.58
N THR A 157 21.42 1.58 35.82
CA THR A 157 22.54 2.30 36.42
C THR A 157 23.72 1.37 36.70
N LEU A 158 24.91 1.86 36.35
CA LEU A 158 26.20 1.26 36.63
C LEU A 158 27.02 2.19 37.53
N GLY A 159 26.85 2.05 38.85
CA GLY A 159 27.43 2.99 39.80
C GLY A 159 26.81 4.38 39.69
N SER A 160 27.57 5.36 39.22
CA SER A 160 27.09 6.74 38.98
C SER A 160 26.70 7.04 37.53
N LEU A 161 26.75 6.03 36.66
CA LEU A 161 26.47 6.18 35.24
C LEU A 161 25.10 5.61 34.91
N GLU A 162 24.33 6.31 34.11
CA GLU A 162 23.13 5.78 33.46
C GLU A 162 23.53 5.13 32.15
N ALA A 163 22.99 3.93 31.88
CA ALA A 163 23.25 3.16 30.68
C ALA A 163 21.93 2.85 29.98
N VAL A 164 21.88 3.10 28.66
CA VAL A 164 20.76 2.73 27.81
C VAL A 164 21.30 1.98 26.60
N TYR A 165 20.74 0.81 26.33
CA TYR A 165 20.96 0.05 25.10
C TYR A 165 19.62 -0.19 24.40
N ALA A 166 19.49 0.29 23.17
CA ALA A 166 18.31 0.13 22.36
C ALA A 166 18.67 -0.42 20.98
N GLY A 167 17.77 -1.20 20.43
CA GLY A 167 17.89 -1.75 19.08
C GLY A 167 16.54 -2.10 18.49
N ALA A 168 16.53 -2.26 17.17
CA ALA A 168 15.37 -2.75 16.45
C ALA A 168 15.80 -3.55 15.21
N PHE A 169 14.94 -4.47 14.82
CA PHE A 169 14.98 -5.17 13.56
C PHE A 169 13.64 -4.96 12.87
N THR A 170 13.68 -4.59 11.60
CA THR A 170 12.49 -4.34 10.78
C THR A 170 12.60 -5.15 9.49
N ASP A 171 11.52 -5.82 9.15
CA ASP A 171 11.31 -6.46 7.85
C ASP A 171 10.05 -5.87 7.22
N ARG A 172 10.08 -5.60 5.92
CA ARG A 172 8.95 -5.08 5.18
C ARG A 172 8.92 -5.66 3.79
N THR A 173 7.77 -6.18 3.40
CA THR A 173 7.51 -6.70 2.05
C THR A 173 6.34 -5.92 1.47
N THR A 174 6.47 -5.44 0.24
CA THR A 174 5.40 -4.76 -0.50
C THR A 174 5.24 -5.46 -1.85
N GLU A 175 4.02 -5.89 -2.16
CA GLU A 175 3.62 -6.49 -3.42
C GLU A 175 2.61 -5.57 -4.14
N GLN A 176 2.74 -5.49 -5.50
CA GLN A 176 1.88 -4.68 -6.40
C GLN A 176 1.59 -5.45 -7.67
#